data_66f3802f3b2f7d4fb3ff7231a8db0088
#
_entry.id   66f3802f3b2f7d4fb3ff7231a8db0088
#
_cell.length_a   1.000
_cell.length_b   1.000
_cell.length_c   1.000
_cell.angle_alpha   90.00
_cell.angle_beta   90.00
_cell.angle_gamma   90.00
#
_symmetry.space_group_name_H-M   'P 1'
#
loop_
_entity.id
_entity.type
_entity.pdbx_description
1 polymer ?
#
loop_
_entity_poly.entity_id
_entity_poly.type
_entity_poly.pdbx_seq_one_letter_code
_entity_poly.pdbx_strand_id
1 'polypeptide(L)'
;MDAVYRAAAQEYHAAGGESMRTRGLTSVCRSVRLGAMKVATWRGESRFTIDETPDPIAGPGQVVVAVEAAGICGTDIHATQGLFPWTPPMVLGHEYTGVVREVGRGVSRRLLGRAVACEPSYGCEECAACEAGRISQCPSAVRVGGFAERVALPAACVHPLPRGLDPTAAALTEPAACCLAGLETFSMPRGATVLVIGGGIMGLLTKALARRRGAKRLILSDPIEERRRIARRLGAHVVVDPSRESLHDRVMALTRNRGADVVCEAVGKPELVAEAIGLTRAAGFLQLVGVNPKGSRLPLDLWDVHYRELRIGGAFGRGTAFRRALALMPKLGVKRLITARFPLALIGEAFAHAAAGHGAKTVITPQGAVG
;
A
#
# COMPACT_ATOMS: atom_id res chain seq x y z
N MET A 1 23.63 -2.76 6.43
CA MET A 1 22.47 -2.75 5.52
C MET A 1 22.70 -1.91 4.24
N ASP A 2 23.70 -1.04 4.19
CA ASP A 2 23.94 -0.14 3.05
C ASP A 2 24.67 -0.74 1.84
N ALA A 3 25.38 -1.85 2.00
CA ALA A 3 26.16 -2.45 0.92
C ALA A 3 25.33 -3.26 -0.10
N VAL A 4 24.23 -3.86 0.34
CA VAL A 4 23.39 -4.74 -0.52
C VAL A 4 22.50 -3.92 -1.46
N TYR A 5 22.08 -2.71 -1.05
CA TYR A 5 21.26 -1.84 -1.90
C TYR A 5 22.03 -1.19 -3.06
N ARG A 6 23.37 -1.08 -2.96
CA ARG A 6 24.20 -0.50 -4.03
C ARG A 6 24.48 -1.48 -5.17
N ALA A 7 24.52 -2.78 -4.91
CA ALA A 7 24.80 -3.80 -5.93
C ALA A 7 23.68 -3.96 -6.95
N ALA A 8 22.42 -3.99 -6.50
CA ALA A 8 21.27 -4.17 -7.39
C ALA A 8 21.01 -2.97 -8.34
N ALA A 9 21.41 -1.77 -7.93
CA ALA A 9 21.30 -0.58 -8.79
C ALA A 9 22.40 -0.51 -9.87
N GLN A 10 23.55 -1.12 -9.64
CA GLN A 10 24.66 -1.13 -10.60
C GLN A 10 24.49 -2.16 -11.72
N GLU A 11 23.85 -3.29 -11.47
CA GLU A 11 23.61 -4.31 -12.49
C GLU A 11 22.59 -3.88 -13.55
N TYR A 12 21.66 -2.98 -13.21
CA TYR A 12 20.69 -2.45 -14.17
C TYR A 12 21.30 -1.46 -15.18
N HIS A 13 22.44 -0.83 -14.85
CA HIS A 13 23.17 0.08 -15.74
C HIS A 13 24.32 -0.56 -16.49
N ALA A 14 24.77 -1.75 -16.12
CA ALA A 14 25.96 -2.40 -16.72
C ALA A 14 25.66 -3.27 -17.97
N ALA A 15 24.38 -3.46 -18.35
CA ALA A 15 24.02 -4.27 -19.51
C ALA A 15 24.06 -3.54 -20.87
N GLY A 16 24.66 -2.37 -20.92
CA GLY A 16 24.78 -1.57 -22.16
C GLY A 16 26.21 -1.17 -22.47
N GLY A 17 26.97 -2.01 -23.14
CA GLY A 17 28.17 -1.56 -23.81
C GLY A 17 29.40 -2.47 -23.77
N GLU A 18 29.40 -3.55 -24.53
CA GLU A 18 30.66 -4.09 -25.06
C GLU A 18 30.50 -4.48 -26.54
N SER A 19 31.33 -3.88 -27.36
CA SER A 19 31.40 -4.09 -28.80
C SER A 19 32.09 -5.42 -29.11
N MET A 20 31.35 -6.42 -29.57
CA MET A 20 31.90 -7.58 -30.26
C MET A 20 31.94 -7.32 -31.76
N ARG A 21 33.15 -7.36 -32.33
CA ARG A 21 33.37 -7.35 -33.78
C ARG A 21 32.76 -8.58 -34.44
N THR A 22 31.81 -8.34 -35.31
CA THR A 22 31.11 -9.37 -36.10
C THR A 22 31.87 -9.78 -37.33
N ARG A 23 32.02 -11.09 -37.54
CA ARG A 23 32.14 -11.69 -38.89
C ARG A 23 30.75 -12.20 -39.33
N GLY A 24 30.30 -11.66 -40.42
CA GLY A 24 29.24 -11.98 -41.32
C GLY A 24 28.20 -13.05 -40.95
N LEU A 25 26.99 -12.57 -40.70
CA LEU A 25 25.74 -13.27 -41.01
C LEU A 25 24.69 -12.18 -41.27
N THR A 26 24.32 -12.04 -42.56
CA THR A 26 23.17 -11.22 -42.97
C THR A 26 21.90 -11.92 -42.52
N SER A 27 21.41 -11.59 -41.35
CA SER A 27 20.09 -11.93 -40.87
C SER A 27 19.33 -10.61 -40.70
N VAL A 28 18.19 -10.52 -41.37
CA VAL A 28 17.27 -9.38 -41.36
C VAL A 28 16.85 -9.12 -39.92
N CYS A 29 17.62 -8.30 -39.22
CA CYS A 29 17.20 -7.74 -37.92
C CYS A 29 16.13 -6.67 -38.22
N ARG A 30 14.85 -7.08 -38.21
CA ARG A 30 13.77 -6.11 -38.12
C ARG A 30 14.04 -5.28 -36.85
N SER A 31 14.48 -4.05 -37.01
CA SER A 31 14.56 -3.07 -35.95
C SER A 31 13.16 -2.91 -35.33
N VAL A 32 12.88 -3.63 -34.26
CA VAL A 32 11.73 -3.39 -33.44
C VAL A 32 11.93 -1.97 -32.88
N ARG A 33 11.23 -0.98 -33.41
CA ARG A 33 11.15 0.34 -32.76
C ARG A 33 10.49 0.08 -31.40
N LEU A 34 11.29 0.05 -30.35
CA LEU A 34 10.77 0.10 -28.99
C LEU A 34 10.03 1.42 -28.87
N GLY A 35 8.75 1.36 -28.53
CA GLY A 35 7.99 2.55 -28.16
C GLY A 35 8.66 3.21 -26.97
N ALA A 36 8.39 4.48 -26.76
CA ALA A 36 8.78 5.20 -25.53
C ALA A 36 7.57 5.30 -24.61
N MET A 37 7.81 5.19 -23.32
CA MET A 37 6.81 5.40 -22.27
C MET A 37 7.25 6.49 -21.32
N LYS A 38 6.28 7.15 -20.66
CA LYS A 38 6.54 8.14 -19.63
C LYS A 38 6.58 7.49 -18.26
N VAL A 39 7.55 7.96 -17.45
CA VAL A 39 7.70 7.59 -16.04
C VAL A 39 7.88 8.85 -15.20
N ALA A 40 7.34 8.86 -13.98
CA ALA A 40 7.62 9.92 -13.02
C ALA A 40 8.78 9.49 -12.12
N THR A 41 9.95 10.06 -12.37
CA THR A 41 11.16 9.79 -11.59
C THR A 41 11.28 10.78 -10.44
N TRP A 42 11.29 10.27 -9.23
CA TRP A 42 11.65 11.04 -8.04
C TRP A 42 13.14 11.33 -8.02
N ARG A 43 13.51 12.62 -7.88
CA ARG A 43 14.87 13.14 -7.93
C ARG A 43 15.43 13.60 -6.58
N GLY A 44 14.74 13.31 -5.50
CA GLY A 44 15.03 13.75 -4.14
C GLY A 44 14.11 14.89 -3.68
N GLU A 45 13.92 15.00 -2.37
CA GLU A 45 12.94 15.88 -1.75
C GLU A 45 11.55 15.70 -2.42
N SER A 46 10.83 16.78 -2.71
CA SER A 46 9.55 16.72 -3.44
C SER A 46 9.70 16.94 -4.95
N ARG A 47 10.89 16.71 -5.54
CA ARG A 47 11.16 16.94 -6.96
C ARG A 47 10.91 15.69 -7.79
N PHE A 48 10.11 15.86 -8.84
CA PHE A 48 9.83 14.83 -9.84
C PHE A 48 10.15 15.35 -11.24
N THR A 49 10.59 14.44 -12.12
CA THR A 49 10.68 14.68 -13.58
C THR A 49 9.83 13.65 -14.29
N ILE A 50 9.24 14.05 -15.41
CA ILE A 50 8.61 13.13 -16.33
C ILE A 50 9.65 12.77 -17.38
N ASP A 51 10.17 11.56 -17.31
CA ASP A 51 11.19 11.06 -18.21
C ASP A 51 10.56 10.15 -19.26
N GLU A 52 11.15 10.13 -20.46
CA GLU A 52 10.84 9.13 -21.49
C GLU A 52 11.86 7.99 -21.40
N THR A 53 11.37 6.76 -21.32
CA THR A 53 12.19 5.55 -21.26
C THR A 53 11.68 4.56 -22.31
N PRO A 54 12.54 3.63 -22.80
CA PRO A 54 12.06 2.55 -23.66
C PRO A 54 10.94 1.76 -23.00
N ASP A 55 9.98 1.30 -23.81
CA ASP A 55 8.94 0.37 -23.34
C ASP A 55 9.57 -0.88 -22.73
N PRO A 56 9.11 -1.35 -21.56
CA PRO A 56 9.56 -2.62 -21.02
C PRO A 56 9.10 -3.78 -21.91
N ILE A 57 9.91 -4.82 -21.99
CA ILE A 57 9.63 -6.07 -22.70
C ILE A 57 9.40 -7.17 -21.67
N ALA A 58 8.40 -8.03 -21.90
CA ALA A 58 8.16 -9.17 -21.04
C ALA A 58 9.24 -10.24 -21.20
N GLY A 59 10.15 -10.38 -20.24
CA GLY A 59 11.10 -11.48 -20.16
C GLY A 59 10.42 -12.84 -19.89
N PRO A 60 11.17 -13.95 -19.88
CA PRO A 60 10.63 -15.25 -19.49
C PRO A 60 9.97 -15.20 -18.10
N GLY A 61 8.74 -15.73 -18.01
CA GLY A 61 7.97 -15.71 -16.76
C GLY A 61 7.36 -14.35 -16.39
N GLN A 62 7.55 -13.29 -17.18
CA GLN A 62 7.08 -11.94 -16.90
C GLN A 62 5.88 -11.54 -17.78
N VAL A 63 5.23 -10.48 -17.36
CA VAL A 63 4.20 -9.75 -18.12
C VAL A 63 4.52 -8.26 -18.14
N VAL A 64 4.09 -7.56 -19.19
CA VAL A 64 4.03 -6.09 -19.20
C VAL A 64 2.60 -5.67 -18.93
N VAL A 65 2.44 -4.79 -17.94
CA VAL A 65 1.16 -4.22 -17.55
C VAL A 65 1.14 -2.73 -17.90
N ALA A 66 0.14 -2.29 -18.68
CA ALA A 66 -0.18 -0.88 -18.83
C ALA A 66 -0.90 -0.42 -17.56
N VAL A 67 -0.29 0.51 -16.84
CA VAL A 67 -0.81 1.00 -15.56
C VAL A 67 -1.99 1.94 -15.82
N GLU A 68 -3.15 1.63 -15.26
CA GLU A 68 -4.36 2.46 -15.35
C GLU A 68 -4.51 3.38 -14.14
N ALA A 69 -4.13 2.91 -12.96
CA ALA A 69 -4.16 3.70 -11.74
C ALA A 69 -3.06 3.27 -10.77
N ALA A 70 -2.43 4.25 -10.12
CA ALA A 70 -1.44 4.05 -9.08
C ALA A 70 -1.72 4.97 -7.88
N GLY A 71 -1.91 4.40 -6.68
CA GLY A 71 -2.17 5.14 -5.44
C GLY A 71 -0.90 5.77 -4.87
N ILE A 72 -1.02 7.00 -4.34
CA ILE A 72 0.03 7.62 -3.53
C ILE A 72 -0.14 7.13 -2.09
N CYS A 73 0.90 6.51 -1.54
CA CYS A 73 0.96 6.02 -0.17
C CYS A 73 1.66 7.03 0.76
N GLY A 74 1.36 6.98 2.05
CA GLY A 74 2.13 7.70 3.07
C GLY A 74 3.62 7.36 3.03
N THR A 75 3.98 6.13 2.67
CA THR A 75 5.39 5.71 2.49
C THR A 75 6.09 6.48 1.36
N ASP A 76 5.40 6.74 0.24
CA ASP A 76 5.94 7.55 -0.85
C ASP A 76 6.19 8.99 -0.37
N ILE A 77 5.24 9.56 0.40
CA ILE A 77 5.38 10.90 1.00
C ILE A 77 6.53 10.92 1.98
N HIS A 78 6.64 9.94 2.88
CA HIS A 78 7.74 9.84 3.83
C HIS A 78 9.10 9.71 3.13
N ALA A 79 9.17 9.02 1.99
CA ALA A 79 10.39 8.93 1.19
C ALA A 79 10.81 10.32 0.66
N THR A 80 9.87 11.10 0.12
CA THR A 80 10.15 12.47 -0.37
C THR A 80 10.53 13.44 0.75
N GLN A 81 10.20 13.13 1.99
CA GLN A 81 10.57 13.90 3.18
C GLN A 81 11.86 13.40 3.85
N GLY A 82 12.54 12.40 3.28
CA GLY A 82 13.75 11.81 3.87
C GLY A 82 13.50 10.94 5.12
N LEU A 83 12.23 10.63 5.41
CA LEU A 83 11.83 9.81 6.58
C LEU A 83 11.82 8.31 6.28
N PHE A 84 12.00 7.91 5.02
CA PHE A 84 12.06 6.52 4.60
C PHE A 84 13.36 6.25 3.82
N PRO A 85 14.02 5.08 4.01
CA PRO A 85 15.37 4.82 3.51
C PRO A 85 15.41 4.45 2.01
N TRP A 86 14.71 5.21 1.17
CA TRP A 86 14.81 5.09 -0.28
C TRP A 86 15.71 6.20 -0.83
N THR A 87 16.50 5.86 -1.84
CA THR A 87 17.49 6.76 -2.43
C THR A 87 17.09 7.13 -3.85
N PRO A 88 16.95 8.44 -4.17
CA PRO A 88 16.71 8.88 -5.53
C PRO A 88 18.01 8.72 -6.37
N PRO A 89 17.91 8.61 -7.74
CA PRO A 89 16.67 8.66 -8.52
C PRO A 89 15.93 7.32 -8.54
N MET A 90 14.59 7.33 -8.47
CA MET A 90 13.77 6.12 -8.63
C MET A 90 12.32 6.44 -9.01
N VAL A 91 11.62 5.48 -9.61
CA VAL A 91 10.18 5.54 -9.82
C VAL A 91 9.50 5.02 -8.56
N LEU A 92 8.63 5.85 -7.97
CA LEU A 92 7.84 5.50 -6.78
C LEU A 92 6.48 4.89 -7.17
N GLY A 93 5.61 4.71 -6.17
CA GLY A 93 4.27 4.11 -6.32
C GLY A 93 4.32 2.59 -6.21
N HIS A 94 3.56 2.06 -5.26
CA HIS A 94 3.53 0.63 -4.98
C HIS A 94 2.10 0.10 -4.79
N GLU A 95 1.11 0.86 -5.20
CA GLU A 95 -0.30 0.52 -5.13
C GLU A 95 -0.94 0.69 -6.51
N TYR A 96 -0.84 -0.30 -7.40
CA TYR A 96 -1.29 -0.09 -8.78
C TYR A 96 -2.04 -1.27 -9.39
N THR A 97 -2.77 -0.93 -10.43
CA THR A 97 -3.60 -1.80 -11.25
C THR A 97 -3.43 -1.42 -12.73
N GLY A 98 -3.76 -2.32 -13.61
CA GLY A 98 -3.68 -2.05 -15.04
C GLY A 98 -4.15 -3.22 -15.90
N VAL A 99 -3.79 -3.19 -17.18
CA VAL A 99 -4.14 -4.23 -18.15
C VAL A 99 -2.86 -4.89 -18.70
N VAL A 100 -2.83 -6.22 -18.70
CA VAL A 100 -1.71 -6.97 -19.27
C VAL A 100 -1.67 -6.74 -20.78
N ARG A 101 -0.56 -6.19 -21.30
CA ARG A 101 -0.35 -5.88 -22.72
C ARG A 101 0.59 -6.84 -23.41
N GLU A 102 1.47 -7.49 -22.66
CA GLU A 102 2.42 -8.46 -23.18
C GLU A 102 2.62 -9.60 -22.17
N VAL A 103 2.89 -10.80 -22.69
CA VAL A 103 3.22 -11.98 -21.89
C VAL A 103 4.50 -12.59 -22.43
N GLY A 104 5.46 -12.84 -21.56
CA GLY A 104 6.73 -13.47 -21.89
C GLY A 104 6.63 -14.98 -22.05
N ARG A 105 7.76 -15.59 -22.44
CA ARG A 105 7.84 -17.05 -22.59
C ARG A 105 7.50 -17.76 -21.27
N GLY A 106 6.70 -18.82 -21.36
CA GLY A 106 6.26 -19.61 -20.20
C GLY A 106 5.05 -19.04 -19.47
N VAL A 107 4.53 -17.86 -19.85
CA VAL A 107 3.33 -17.26 -19.25
C VAL A 107 2.09 -17.60 -20.06
N SER A 108 0.99 -17.88 -19.38
CA SER A 108 -0.28 -18.17 -20.02
C SER A 108 -0.83 -16.95 -20.80
N ARG A 109 -1.09 -17.12 -22.09
CA ARG A 109 -1.71 -16.09 -22.95
C ARG A 109 -3.10 -15.66 -22.50
N ARG A 110 -3.76 -16.41 -21.62
CA ARG A 110 -5.06 -16.03 -21.02
C ARG A 110 -4.98 -14.76 -20.17
N LEU A 111 -3.79 -14.33 -19.76
CA LEU A 111 -3.57 -13.08 -19.08
C LEU A 111 -3.62 -11.86 -20.00
N LEU A 112 -3.33 -12.03 -21.29
CA LEU A 112 -3.30 -10.92 -22.26
C LEU A 112 -4.68 -10.22 -22.31
N GLY A 113 -4.68 -8.89 -22.20
CA GLY A 113 -5.88 -8.08 -22.18
C GLY A 113 -6.67 -8.12 -20.85
N ARG A 114 -6.22 -8.88 -19.86
CA ARG A 114 -6.90 -8.93 -18.55
C ARG A 114 -6.55 -7.72 -17.70
N ALA A 115 -7.59 -7.14 -17.08
CA ALA A 115 -7.40 -6.19 -16.00
C ALA A 115 -6.90 -6.92 -14.74
N VAL A 116 -5.86 -6.38 -14.11
CA VAL A 116 -5.15 -7.02 -13.00
C VAL A 116 -4.84 -6.03 -11.87
N ALA A 117 -4.85 -6.50 -10.63
CA ALA A 117 -4.18 -5.86 -9.50
C ALA A 117 -2.76 -6.41 -9.41
N CYS A 118 -1.80 -5.54 -9.10
CA CYS A 118 -0.38 -5.89 -9.14
C CYS A 118 0.22 -5.90 -7.74
N GLU A 119 0.98 -6.94 -7.42
CA GLU A 119 1.89 -6.93 -6.28
C GLU A 119 3.16 -6.19 -6.69
N PRO A 120 3.50 -5.07 -6.01
CA PRO A 120 4.55 -4.16 -6.45
C PRO A 120 5.96 -4.66 -6.14
N SER A 121 6.08 -5.79 -5.46
CA SER A 121 7.37 -6.34 -5.06
C SER A 121 7.34 -7.87 -5.01
N TYR A 122 8.50 -8.46 -5.26
CA TYR A 122 8.74 -9.89 -5.17
C TYR A 122 10.09 -10.15 -4.51
N GLY A 123 10.24 -11.34 -3.92
CA GLY A 123 11.45 -11.75 -3.19
C GLY A 123 12.36 -12.64 -4.01
N CYS A 124 13.42 -13.14 -3.39
CA CYS A 124 14.36 -14.10 -3.99
C CYS A 124 13.83 -15.55 -4.01
N GLU A 125 12.69 -15.82 -3.35
CA GLU A 125 12.04 -17.12 -3.23
C GLU A 125 12.80 -18.19 -2.43
N GLU A 126 14.04 -17.94 -1.97
CA GLU A 126 14.92 -18.90 -1.31
C GLU A 126 15.31 -18.56 0.13
N CYS A 127 15.00 -17.34 0.63
CA CYS A 127 15.35 -16.94 1.99
C CYS A 127 14.20 -17.22 2.97
N ALA A 128 14.53 -17.37 4.26
CA ALA A 128 13.55 -17.63 5.31
C ALA A 128 12.38 -16.63 5.36
N ALA A 129 12.61 -15.37 4.96
CA ALA A 129 11.55 -14.37 4.85
C ALA A 129 10.58 -14.72 3.71
N CYS A 130 11.08 -15.18 2.56
CA CYS A 130 10.26 -15.60 1.42
C CYS A 130 9.49 -16.87 1.75
N GLU A 131 10.13 -17.88 2.35
CA GLU A 131 9.49 -19.12 2.80
C GLU A 131 8.34 -18.83 3.78
N ALA A 132 8.53 -17.85 4.67
CA ALA A 132 7.50 -17.40 5.60
C ALA A 132 6.46 -16.47 4.97
N GLY A 133 6.51 -16.18 3.65
CA GLY A 133 5.62 -15.26 2.96
C GLY A 133 5.81 -13.79 3.35
N ARG A 134 6.96 -13.44 3.95
CA ARG A 134 7.28 -12.09 4.43
C ARG A 134 8.16 -11.33 3.43
N ILE A 135 7.68 -11.17 2.21
CA ILE A 135 8.43 -10.55 1.10
C ILE A 135 9.00 -9.18 1.47
N SER A 136 8.26 -8.38 2.26
CA SER A 136 8.73 -7.07 2.73
C SER A 136 9.98 -7.11 3.63
N GLN A 137 10.35 -8.30 4.13
CA GLN A 137 11.54 -8.54 4.96
C GLN A 137 12.64 -9.27 4.18
N CYS A 138 12.41 -9.64 2.91
CA CYS A 138 13.43 -10.24 2.07
C CYS A 138 14.55 -9.21 1.77
N PRO A 139 15.83 -9.53 2.05
CA PRO A 139 16.94 -8.61 1.82
C PRO A 139 17.16 -8.29 0.34
N SER A 140 16.76 -9.23 -0.54
CA SER A 140 16.87 -9.09 -2.01
C SER A 140 15.52 -8.78 -2.66
N ALA A 141 14.56 -8.19 -1.93
CA ALA A 141 13.28 -7.84 -2.50
C ALA A 141 13.39 -6.78 -3.59
N VAL A 142 12.87 -7.10 -4.77
CA VAL A 142 12.76 -6.16 -5.88
C VAL A 142 11.43 -5.41 -5.77
N ARG A 143 11.47 -4.10 -5.99
CA ARG A 143 10.28 -3.24 -6.05
C ARG A 143 10.17 -2.64 -7.44
N VAL A 144 8.94 -2.62 -7.95
CA VAL A 144 8.62 -2.04 -9.25
C VAL A 144 7.70 -0.86 -9.04
N GLY A 145 8.16 0.33 -9.41
CA GLY A 145 7.41 1.58 -9.24
C GLY A 145 6.28 1.70 -10.26
N GLY A 146 5.09 2.06 -9.76
CA GLY A 146 3.87 2.14 -10.56
C GLY A 146 3.56 3.55 -11.09
N PHE A 147 4.35 4.58 -10.78
CA PHE A 147 4.16 5.91 -11.39
C PHE A 147 4.82 5.94 -12.78
N ALA A 148 4.34 5.07 -13.66
CA ALA A 148 4.81 4.83 -15.00
C ALA A 148 3.63 4.40 -15.89
N GLU A 149 3.73 4.62 -17.19
CA GLU A 149 2.70 4.15 -18.13
C GLU A 149 2.68 2.62 -18.26
N ARG A 150 3.81 1.96 -18.13
CA ARG A 150 3.95 0.49 -18.18
C ARG A 150 4.97 0.00 -17.17
N VAL A 151 4.78 -1.23 -16.73
CA VAL A 151 5.71 -1.93 -15.81
C VAL A 151 5.85 -3.39 -16.26
N ALA A 152 7.06 -3.94 -16.10
CA ALA A 152 7.29 -5.39 -16.25
C ALA A 152 7.33 -6.05 -14.86
N LEU A 153 6.62 -7.17 -14.71
CA LEU A 153 6.47 -7.90 -13.45
C LEU A 153 6.52 -9.42 -13.70
N PRO A 154 6.97 -10.23 -12.73
CA PRO A 154 6.68 -11.66 -12.72
C PRO A 154 5.18 -11.93 -12.85
N ALA A 155 4.78 -12.90 -13.66
CA ALA A 155 3.37 -13.25 -13.85
C ALA A 155 2.69 -13.67 -12.53
N ALA A 156 3.45 -14.17 -11.55
CA ALA A 156 2.98 -14.50 -10.22
C ALA A 156 2.51 -13.26 -9.42
N CYS A 157 3.00 -12.06 -9.77
CA CYS A 157 2.66 -10.79 -9.12
C CYS A 157 1.41 -10.11 -9.69
N VAL A 158 0.76 -10.68 -10.73
CA VAL A 158 -0.43 -10.09 -11.31
C VAL A 158 -1.66 -10.97 -11.06
N HIS A 159 -2.74 -10.36 -10.63
CA HIS A 159 -3.95 -11.06 -10.23
C HIS A 159 -5.16 -10.48 -10.97
N PRO A 160 -5.85 -11.28 -11.82
CA PRO A 160 -7.05 -10.84 -12.52
C PRO A 160 -8.10 -10.30 -11.56
N LEU A 161 -8.73 -9.19 -11.95
CA LEU A 161 -9.74 -8.54 -11.13
C LEU A 161 -11.00 -9.41 -11.00
N PRO A 162 -11.60 -9.50 -9.81
CA PRO A 162 -12.90 -10.12 -9.64
C PRO A 162 -13.99 -9.29 -10.33
N ARG A 163 -15.06 -9.96 -10.75
CA ARG A 163 -16.21 -9.30 -11.38
C ARG A 163 -16.78 -8.19 -10.51
N GLY A 164 -17.08 -7.03 -11.13
CA GLY A 164 -17.69 -5.89 -10.47
C GLY A 164 -16.72 -5.02 -9.65
N LEU A 165 -15.45 -5.33 -9.61
CA LEU A 165 -14.46 -4.42 -9.04
C LEU A 165 -14.11 -3.33 -10.06
N ASP A 166 -14.23 -2.07 -9.64
CA ASP A 166 -13.78 -0.91 -10.41
C ASP A 166 -12.26 -1.01 -10.63
N PRO A 167 -11.75 -0.93 -11.87
CA PRO A 167 -10.32 -1.09 -12.13
C PRO A 167 -9.45 -0.08 -11.38
N THR A 168 -9.85 1.19 -11.32
CA THR A 168 -9.10 2.21 -10.56
C THR A 168 -9.08 1.89 -9.06
N ALA A 169 -10.21 1.43 -8.52
CA ALA A 169 -10.30 1.06 -7.11
C ALA A 169 -9.47 -0.21 -6.78
N ALA A 170 -9.15 -1.03 -7.77
CA ALA A 170 -8.30 -2.21 -7.59
C ALA A 170 -6.86 -1.84 -7.18
N ALA A 171 -6.38 -0.62 -7.45
CA ALA A 171 -5.10 -0.12 -6.95
C ALA A 171 -5.02 -0.16 -5.41
N LEU A 172 -6.18 -0.06 -4.72
CA LEU A 172 -6.25 -0.14 -3.25
C LEU A 172 -6.12 -1.57 -2.70
N THR A 173 -5.87 -2.57 -3.54
CA THR A 173 -5.67 -3.96 -3.09
C THR A 173 -4.43 -4.09 -2.22
N GLU A 174 -3.35 -3.39 -2.56
CA GLU A 174 -2.11 -3.44 -1.79
C GLU A 174 -2.31 -2.93 -0.35
N PRO A 175 -2.80 -1.70 -0.10
CA PRO A 175 -3.05 -1.23 1.26
C PRO A 175 -4.14 -2.04 1.97
N ALA A 176 -5.14 -2.57 1.26
CA ALA A 176 -6.12 -3.48 1.86
C ALA A 176 -5.48 -4.80 2.32
N ALA A 177 -4.50 -5.32 1.58
CA ALA A 177 -3.76 -6.51 1.96
C ALA A 177 -2.89 -6.26 3.21
N CYS A 178 -2.26 -5.09 3.33
CA CYS A 178 -1.53 -4.69 4.53
C CYS A 178 -2.46 -4.61 5.75
N CYS A 179 -3.63 -3.99 5.61
CA CYS A 179 -4.62 -3.93 6.68
C CYS A 179 -5.14 -5.32 7.06
N LEU A 180 -5.39 -6.19 6.07
CA LEU A 180 -5.85 -7.56 6.32
C LEU A 180 -4.78 -8.37 7.04
N ALA A 181 -3.53 -8.31 6.59
CA ALA A 181 -2.41 -8.97 7.24
C ALA A 181 -2.26 -8.52 8.70
N GLY A 182 -2.40 -7.22 8.98
CA GLY A 182 -2.41 -6.69 10.34
C GLY A 182 -3.53 -7.25 11.21
N LEU A 183 -4.75 -7.32 10.67
CA LEU A 183 -5.89 -7.89 11.38
C LEU A 183 -5.79 -9.42 11.57
N GLU A 184 -4.95 -10.11 10.81
CA GLU A 184 -4.71 -11.55 10.92
C GLU A 184 -3.63 -11.90 11.95
N THR A 185 -2.91 -10.94 12.50
CA THR A 185 -1.90 -11.19 13.55
C THR A 185 -2.51 -11.58 14.90
N PHE A 186 -3.82 -11.43 15.06
CA PHE A 186 -4.55 -11.75 16.29
C PHE A 186 -5.94 -12.29 16.01
N SER A 187 -6.50 -13.00 17.00
CA SER A 187 -7.88 -13.49 16.96
C SER A 187 -8.83 -12.40 17.46
N MET A 188 -9.59 -11.79 16.55
CA MET A 188 -10.60 -10.80 16.92
C MET A 188 -11.83 -11.51 17.51
N PRO A 189 -12.30 -11.13 18.73
CA PRO A 189 -13.50 -11.71 19.31
C PRO A 189 -14.72 -11.48 18.42
N ARG A 190 -15.59 -12.47 18.35
CA ARG A 190 -16.87 -12.32 17.64
C ARG A 190 -17.73 -11.25 18.32
N GLY A 191 -18.25 -10.30 17.56
CA GLY A 191 -19.02 -9.20 18.10
C GLY A 191 -18.18 -8.08 18.71
N ALA A 192 -16.87 -8.05 18.48
CA ALA A 192 -15.94 -7.07 19.02
C ALA A 192 -16.36 -5.63 18.78
N THR A 193 -16.04 -4.77 19.76
CA THR A 193 -15.96 -3.32 19.59
C THR A 193 -14.56 -2.98 19.07
N VAL A 194 -14.48 -2.37 17.90
CA VAL A 194 -13.22 -1.96 17.28
C VAL A 194 -13.17 -0.44 17.20
N LEU A 195 -12.13 0.15 17.79
CA LEU A 195 -11.80 1.56 17.65
C LEU A 195 -10.70 1.69 16.59
N VAL A 196 -10.86 2.62 15.66
CA VAL A 196 -9.82 3.03 14.71
C VAL A 196 -9.50 4.50 14.94
N ILE A 197 -8.26 4.80 15.29
CA ILE A 197 -7.72 6.15 15.42
C ILE A 197 -7.04 6.52 14.10
N GLY A 198 -7.58 7.52 13.42
CA GLY A 198 -7.19 7.94 12.08
C GLY A 198 -8.11 7.41 10.98
N GLY A 199 -8.75 8.32 10.24
CA GLY A 199 -9.66 8.07 9.11
C GLY A 199 -9.01 8.22 7.75
N GLY A 200 -7.69 8.11 7.65
CA GLY A 200 -6.99 7.97 6.37
C GLY A 200 -7.28 6.62 5.71
N ILE A 201 -6.65 6.37 4.55
CA ILE A 201 -6.92 5.14 3.77
C ILE A 201 -6.72 3.87 4.58
N MET A 202 -5.65 3.79 5.39
CA MET A 202 -5.37 2.60 6.21
C MET A 202 -6.46 2.38 7.27
N GLY A 203 -6.88 3.44 7.99
CA GLY A 203 -7.93 3.33 8.99
C GLY A 203 -9.30 2.98 8.38
N LEU A 204 -9.66 3.57 7.26
CA LEU A 204 -10.92 3.27 6.57
C LEU A 204 -10.98 1.82 6.06
N LEU A 205 -9.87 1.32 5.49
CA LEU A 205 -9.74 -0.08 5.06
C LEU A 205 -9.75 -1.04 6.26
N THR A 206 -8.96 -0.74 7.30
CA THR A 206 -8.95 -1.54 8.54
C THR A 206 -10.35 -1.65 9.15
N LYS A 207 -11.07 -0.53 9.25
CA LYS A 207 -12.45 -0.51 9.73
C LYS A 207 -13.39 -1.39 8.87
N ALA A 208 -13.29 -1.27 7.53
CA ALA A 208 -14.14 -2.03 6.62
C ALA A 208 -13.85 -3.55 6.71
N LEU A 209 -12.58 -3.92 6.82
CA LEU A 209 -12.14 -5.30 7.00
C LEU A 209 -12.52 -5.86 8.37
N ALA A 210 -12.39 -5.08 9.46
CA ALA A 210 -12.81 -5.48 10.80
C ALA A 210 -14.30 -5.81 10.85
N ARG A 211 -15.15 -5.03 10.15
CA ARG A 211 -16.58 -5.36 9.99
C ARG A 211 -16.80 -6.74 9.35
N ARG A 212 -16.02 -7.05 8.30
CA ARG A 212 -16.10 -8.35 7.60
C ARG A 212 -15.63 -9.51 8.45
N ARG A 213 -14.74 -9.24 9.40
CA ARG A 213 -14.26 -10.22 10.38
C ARG A 213 -15.17 -10.37 11.61
N GLY A 214 -16.35 -9.73 11.61
CA GLY A 214 -17.36 -9.92 12.65
C GLY A 214 -17.38 -8.87 13.76
N ALA A 215 -16.67 -7.74 13.61
CA ALA A 215 -16.83 -6.60 14.52
C ALA A 215 -18.28 -6.10 14.51
N LYS A 216 -18.89 -5.96 15.69
CA LYS A 216 -20.28 -5.51 15.85
C LYS A 216 -20.36 -3.99 16.01
N ARG A 217 -19.41 -3.39 16.73
CA ARG A 217 -19.35 -1.94 16.94
C ARG A 217 -18.04 -1.39 16.34
N LEU A 218 -18.17 -0.40 15.47
CA LEU A 218 -17.07 0.26 14.80
C LEU A 218 -17.08 1.73 15.16
N ILE A 219 -16.04 2.18 15.85
CA ILE A 219 -15.80 3.57 16.25
C ILE A 219 -14.61 4.05 15.40
N LEU A 220 -14.69 5.26 14.86
CA LEU A 220 -13.57 5.88 14.15
C LEU A 220 -13.38 7.31 14.64
N SER A 221 -12.15 7.66 14.97
CA SER A 221 -11.74 9.01 15.36
C SER A 221 -10.87 9.64 14.28
N ASP A 222 -11.21 10.86 13.83
CA ASP A 222 -10.39 11.67 12.92
C ASP A 222 -10.79 13.14 13.05
N PRO A 223 -9.87 14.12 13.09
CA PRO A 223 -10.19 15.54 13.16
C PRO A 223 -10.78 16.10 11.85
N ILE A 224 -10.59 15.39 10.71
CA ILE A 224 -11.02 15.86 9.39
C ILE A 224 -12.46 15.39 9.11
N GLU A 225 -13.41 16.34 8.98
CA GLU A 225 -14.83 16.02 8.77
C GLU A 225 -15.07 15.19 7.51
N GLU A 226 -14.37 15.45 6.41
CA GLU A 226 -14.53 14.67 5.19
C GLU A 226 -14.24 13.17 5.42
N ARG A 227 -13.18 12.84 6.18
CA ARG A 227 -12.83 11.47 6.53
C ARG A 227 -13.87 10.83 7.44
N ARG A 228 -14.39 11.59 8.42
CA ARG A 228 -15.49 11.13 9.27
C ARG A 228 -16.75 10.85 8.44
N ARG A 229 -17.07 11.70 7.44
CA ARG A 229 -18.20 11.51 6.53
C ARG A 229 -18.04 10.24 5.68
N ILE A 230 -16.85 10.00 5.15
CA ILE A 230 -16.54 8.75 4.43
C ILE A 230 -16.72 7.54 5.37
N ALA A 231 -16.20 7.62 6.59
CA ALA A 231 -16.33 6.54 7.58
C ALA A 231 -17.79 6.20 7.90
N ARG A 232 -18.67 7.21 8.06
CA ARG A 232 -20.13 7.03 8.25
C ARG A 232 -20.74 6.30 7.06
N ARG A 233 -20.45 6.75 5.81
CA ARG A 233 -20.97 6.14 4.58
C ARG A 233 -20.51 4.69 4.39
N LEU A 234 -19.34 4.34 4.93
CA LEU A 234 -18.82 2.98 4.95
C LEU A 234 -19.28 2.18 6.18
N GLY A 235 -20.24 2.68 6.96
CA GLY A 235 -20.87 1.98 8.06
C GLY A 235 -20.08 2.01 9.38
N ALA A 236 -19.35 3.09 9.69
CA ALA A 236 -18.94 3.36 11.07
C ALA A 236 -20.19 3.64 11.91
N HIS A 237 -20.29 3.00 13.07
CA HIS A 237 -21.45 3.18 13.97
C HIS A 237 -21.33 4.48 14.76
N VAL A 238 -20.10 4.87 15.11
CA VAL A 238 -19.78 6.11 15.78
C VAL A 238 -18.56 6.73 15.11
N VAL A 239 -18.58 8.03 14.90
CA VAL A 239 -17.41 8.80 14.50
C VAL A 239 -17.19 9.91 15.50
N VAL A 240 -15.93 10.13 15.89
CA VAL A 240 -15.52 11.08 16.91
C VAL A 240 -14.65 12.15 16.27
N ASP A 241 -14.92 13.40 16.60
CA ASP A 241 -14.03 14.52 16.33
C ASP A 241 -13.19 14.80 17.57
N PRO A 242 -11.92 14.37 17.62
CA PRO A 242 -11.10 14.53 18.82
C PRO A 242 -10.73 16.00 19.11
N SER A 243 -11.01 16.93 18.19
CA SER A 243 -10.85 18.37 18.41
C SER A 243 -12.04 19.00 19.15
N ARG A 244 -13.17 18.28 19.27
CA ARG A 244 -14.43 18.81 19.85
C ARG A 244 -14.93 18.01 21.04
N GLU A 245 -14.57 16.74 21.15
CA GLU A 245 -14.97 15.87 22.25
C GLU A 245 -13.80 14.96 22.67
N SER A 246 -13.78 14.55 23.93
CA SER A 246 -12.80 13.58 24.45
C SER A 246 -13.05 12.21 23.82
N LEU A 247 -12.06 11.70 23.08
CA LEU A 247 -12.12 10.33 22.53
C LEU A 247 -12.19 9.31 23.66
N HIS A 248 -11.44 9.53 24.76
CA HIS A 248 -11.44 8.67 25.94
C HIS A 248 -12.85 8.54 26.52
N ASP A 249 -13.48 9.67 26.87
CA ASP A 249 -14.79 9.66 27.53
C ASP A 249 -15.86 9.04 26.63
N ARG A 250 -15.75 9.33 25.32
CA ARG A 250 -16.67 8.76 24.33
C ARG A 250 -16.55 7.25 24.22
N VAL A 251 -15.33 6.72 24.17
CA VAL A 251 -15.10 5.27 24.11
C VAL A 251 -15.52 4.60 25.41
N MET A 252 -15.18 5.18 26.56
CA MET A 252 -15.57 4.63 27.87
C MET A 252 -17.08 4.58 28.04
N ALA A 253 -17.81 5.65 27.69
CA ALA A 253 -19.28 5.65 27.71
C ALA A 253 -19.88 4.55 26.81
N LEU A 254 -19.34 4.36 25.61
CA LEU A 254 -19.82 3.34 24.66
C LEU A 254 -19.50 1.91 25.10
N THR A 255 -18.49 1.71 25.94
CA THR A 255 -17.99 0.40 26.35
C THR A 255 -18.27 0.08 27.83
N ARG A 256 -19.05 0.90 28.55
CA ARG A 256 -19.30 0.76 29.98
C ARG A 256 -18.00 0.75 30.78
N ASN A 257 -17.14 1.71 30.53
CA ASN A 257 -15.82 1.91 31.14
C ASN A 257 -14.82 0.74 30.96
N ARG A 258 -15.04 -0.13 29.96
CA ARG A 258 -14.14 -1.27 29.74
C ARG A 258 -13.05 -1.02 28.68
N GLY A 259 -13.25 -0.06 27.78
CA GLY A 259 -12.42 0.13 26.61
C GLY A 259 -12.85 -0.76 25.42
N ALA A 260 -12.19 -0.61 24.28
CA ALA A 260 -12.46 -1.36 23.07
C ALA A 260 -11.74 -2.73 23.08
N ASP A 261 -12.35 -3.75 22.45
CA ASP A 261 -11.74 -5.08 22.30
C ASP A 261 -10.48 -5.03 21.43
N VAL A 262 -10.53 -4.20 20.41
CA VAL A 262 -9.42 -3.95 19.49
C VAL A 262 -9.32 -2.45 19.25
N VAL A 263 -8.12 -1.92 19.38
CA VAL A 263 -7.77 -0.57 18.98
C VAL A 263 -6.77 -0.64 17.83
N CYS A 264 -7.03 0.07 16.73
CA CYS A 264 -6.12 0.17 15.59
C CYS A 264 -5.65 1.62 15.50
N GLU A 265 -4.39 1.88 15.80
CA GLU A 265 -3.77 3.19 15.61
C GLU A 265 -3.25 3.28 14.17
N ALA A 266 -3.81 4.19 13.36
CA ALA A 266 -3.59 4.30 11.93
C ALA A 266 -3.06 5.68 11.48
N VAL A 267 -2.46 6.44 12.41
CA VAL A 267 -1.87 7.76 12.15
C VAL A 267 -0.34 7.70 12.17
N GLY A 268 0.23 6.96 13.13
CA GLY A 268 1.67 6.83 13.32
C GLY A 268 2.26 7.94 14.19
N LYS A 269 1.60 8.27 15.30
CA LYS A 269 2.08 9.25 16.29
C LYS A 269 2.18 8.63 17.68
N PRO A 270 3.35 8.76 18.36
CA PRO A 270 3.55 8.15 19.69
C PRO A 270 2.49 8.53 20.71
N GLU A 271 2.03 9.80 20.72
CA GLU A 271 0.99 10.29 21.63
C GLU A 271 -0.36 9.59 21.41
N LEU A 272 -0.69 9.25 20.15
CA LEU A 272 -1.91 8.49 19.83
C LEU A 272 -1.77 7.00 20.17
N VAL A 273 -0.55 6.45 20.13
CA VAL A 273 -0.29 5.10 20.65
C VAL A 273 -0.50 5.07 22.16
N ALA A 274 -0.02 6.09 22.91
CA ALA A 274 -0.25 6.20 24.35
C ALA A 274 -1.74 6.25 24.69
N GLU A 275 -2.51 7.09 23.98
CA GLU A 275 -3.95 7.18 24.13
C GLU A 275 -4.63 5.83 23.82
N ALA A 276 -4.22 5.16 22.74
CA ALA A 276 -4.75 3.87 22.31
C ALA A 276 -4.57 2.77 23.37
N ILE A 277 -3.46 2.76 24.10
CA ILE A 277 -3.21 1.84 25.23
C ILE A 277 -4.30 2.01 26.29
N GLY A 278 -4.59 3.26 26.69
CA GLY A 278 -5.64 3.57 27.67
C GLY A 278 -7.04 3.18 27.21
N LEU A 279 -7.29 3.22 25.89
CA LEU A 279 -8.58 2.90 25.28
C LEU A 279 -8.78 1.40 24.98
N THR A 280 -7.73 0.59 25.10
CA THR A 280 -7.79 -0.86 24.90
C THR A 280 -8.26 -1.52 26.21
N ARG A 281 -9.28 -2.38 26.17
CA ARG A 281 -9.74 -3.10 27.36
C ARG A 281 -8.72 -4.11 27.88
N ALA A 282 -8.93 -4.60 29.10
CA ALA A 282 -8.19 -5.76 29.60
C ALA A 282 -8.39 -6.97 28.66
N ALA A 283 -7.33 -7.75 28.45
CA ALA A 283 -7.19 -8.83 27.44
C ALA A 283 -7.51 -8.37 26.00
N GLY A 284 -7.41 -7.07 25.74
CA GLY A 284 -7.62 -6.46 24.42
C GLY A 284 -6.36 -6.45 23.58
N PHE A 285 -6.52 -5.97 22.33
CA PHE A 285 -5.43 -5.89 21.37
C PHE A 285 -5.27 -4.48 20.79
N LEU A 286 -4.06 -3.94 20.87
CA LEU A 286 -3.66 -2.71 20.17
C LEU A 286 -2.87 -3.07 18.93
N GLN A 287 -3.39 -2.76 17.75
CA GLN A 287 -2.73 -2.90 16.46
C GLN A 287 -2.11 -1.58 16.03
N LEU A 288 -0.81 -1.56 15.85
CA LEU A 288 -0.09 -0.45 15.22
C LEU A 288 -0.19 -0.61 13.70
N VAL A 289 -0.97 0.26 13.06
CA VAL A 289 -1.20 0.33 11.61
C VAL A 289 -0.45 1.51 11.02
N GLY A 290 -0.42 2.64 11.76
CA GLY A 290 0.34 3.83 11.41
C GLY A 290 1.85 3.60 11.55
N VAL A 291 2.63 4.19 10.65
CA VAL A 291 4.10 4.11 10.70
C VAL A 291 4.63 5.29 11.51
N ASN A 292 5.12 5.00 12.71
CA ASN A 292 5.77 6.01 13.54
C ASN A 292 7.17 6.35 12.97
N PRO A 293 7.68 7.57 13.16
CA PRO A 293 9.04 7.95 12.78
C PRO A 293 10.07 7.01 13.41
N LYS A 294 11.16 6.73 12.68
CA LYS A 294 12.26 5.90 13.19
C LYS A 294 12.84 6.53 14.47
N GLY A 295 13.01 5.71 15.52
CA GLY A 295 13.51 6.17 16.81
C GLY A 295 12.43 6.69 17.77
N SER A 296 11.16 6.73 17.37
CA SER A 296 10.05 7.00 18.29
C SER A 296 10.07 6.04 19.47
N ARG A 297 9.88 6.58 20.67
CA ARG A 297 9.84 5.83 21.92
C ARG A 297 8.58 6.21 22.69
N LEU A 298 8.04 5.26 23.43
CA LEU A 298 6.90 5.43 24.32
C LEU A 298 7.26 4.82 25.67
N PRO A 299 7.18 5.55 26.79
CA PRO A 299 7.20 4.93 28.10
C PRO A 299 5.96 4.04 28.26
N LEU A 300 6.19 2.78 28.57
CA LEU A 300 5.15 1.78 28.74
C LEU A 300 5.13 1.31 30.19
N ASP A 301 3.98 1.43 30.85
CA ASP A 301 3.79 0.85 32.17
C ASP A 301 3.69 -0.68 32.05
N LEU A 302 4.74 -1.36 32.46
CA LEU A 302 4.82 -2.84 32.37
C LEU A 302 3.86 -3.54 33.31
N TRP A 303 3.54 -2.89 34.45
CA TRP A 303 2.50 -3.37 35.35
C TRP A 303 1.14 -3.39 34.63
N ASP A 304 0.77 -2.28 34.01
CA ASP A 304 -0.50 -2.17 33.29
C ASP A 304 -0.61 -3.20 32.15
N VAL A 305 0.47 -3.41 31.40
CA VAL A 305 0.53 -4.46 30.35
C VAL A 305 0.31 -5.84 30.94
N HIS A 306 0.97 -6.16 32.06
CA HIS A 306 0.87 -7.46 32.71
C HIS A 306 -0.53 -7.71 33.29
N TYR A 307 -1.00 -6.80 34.13
CA TYR A 307 -2.27 -6.99 34.87
C TYR A 307 -3.50 -6.88 33.96
N ARG A 308 -3.44 -6.09 32.91
CA ARG A 308 -4.52 -6.01 31.92
C ARG A 308 -4.37 -7.02 30.78
N GLU A 309 -3.34 -7.87 30.78
CA GLU A 309 -3.07 -8.83 29.71
C GLU A 309 -3.09 -8.17 28.32
N LEU A 310 -2.55 -6.95 28.20
CA LEU A 310 -2.57 -6.20 26.97
C LEU A 310 -1.66 -6.86 25.93
N ARG A 311 -2.15 -6.87 24.69
CA ARG A 311 -1.38 -7.32 23.53
C ARG A 311 -1.20 -6.13 22.59
N ILE A 312 0.07 -5.83 22.31
CA ILE A 312 0.44 -4.77 21.36
C ILE A 312 1.19 -5.44 20.21
N GLY A 313 0.72 -5.20 18.99
CA GLY A 313 1.31 -5.82 17.81
C GLY A 313 1.45 -4.85 16.65
N GLY A 314 2.46 -5.10 15.83
CA GLY A 314 2.69 -4.44 14.55
C GLY A 314 2.60 -5.45 13.41
N ALA A 315 2.31 -4.95 12.20
CA ALA A 315 2.42 -5.72 10.96
C ALA A 315 3.09 -4.85 9.91
N PHE A 316 3.97 -5.46 9.13
CA PHE A 316 4.68 -4.77 8.05
C PHE A 316 4.47 -5.48 6.72
N GLY A 317 3.93 -4.74 5.76
CA GLY A 317 3.64 -5.24 4.42
C GLY A 317 2.41 -6.14 4.35
N ARG A 318 2.17 -6.67 3.18
CA ARG A 318 0.95 -7.43 2.85
C ARG A 318 0.99 -8.92 3.22
N GLY A 319 2.17 -9.47 3.55
CA GLY A 319 2.35 -10.91 3.77
C GLY A 319 1.78 -11.72 2.58
N THR A 320 1.03 -12.77 2.87
CA THR A 320 0.32 -13.60 1.89
C THR A 320 -1.14 -13.16 1.67
N ALA A 321 -1.54 -11.97 2.16
CA ALA A 321 -2.93 -11.54 2.20
C ALA A 321 -3.45 -10.95 0.87
N PHE A 322 -2.59 -10.68 -0.13
CA PHE A 322 -2.97 -9.92 -1.32
C PHE A 322 -4.17 -10.51 -2.07
N ARG A 323 -4.12 -11.81 -2.42
CA ARG A 323 -5.23 -12.48 -3.13
C ARG A 323 -6.53 -12.50 -2.31
N ARG A 324 -6.43 -12.68 -0.98
CA ARG A 324 -7.59 -12.65 -0.08
C ARG A 324 -8.17 -11.25 0.01
N ALA A 325 -7.34 -10.23 0.11
CA ALA A 325 -7.77 -8.83 0.08
C ALA A 325 -8.46 -8.51 -1.24
N LEU A 326 -7.86 -8.86 -2.39
CA LEU A 326 -8.45 -8.64 -3.71
C LEU A 326 -9.86 -9.26 -3.82
N ALA A 327 -10.06 -10.48 -3.33
CA ALA A 327 -11.37 -11.13 -3.32
C ALA A 327 -12.41 -10.40 -2.46
N LEU A 328 -11.98 -9.64 -1.44
CA LEU A 328 -12.85 -8.86 -0.58
C LEU A 328 -13.16 -7.47 -1.15
N MET A 329 -12.32 -6.91 -2.03
CA MET A 329 -12.43 -5.54 -2.54
C MET A 329 -13.83 -5.15 -3.05
N PRO A 330 -14.55 -5.97 -3.84
CA PRO A 330 -15.89 -5.62 -4.30
C PRO A 330 -16.89 -5.35 -3.16
N LYS A 331 -16.61 -5.89 -1.97
CA LYS A 331 -17.48 -5.83 -0.78
C LYS A 331 -17.07 -4.73 0.22
N LEU A 332 -16.00 -3.99 -0.02
CA LEU A 332 -15.45 -3.00 0.90
C LEU A 332 -15.87 -1.56 0.58
N GLY A 333 -16.55 -1.33 -0.55
CA GLY A 333 -16.97 0.02 -0.97
C GLY A 333 -15.79 0.92 -1.38
N VAL A 334 -14.69 0.33 -1.81
CA VAL A 334 -13.38 0.98 -2.05
C VAL A 334 -13.39 2.11 -3.07
N LYS A 335 -14.30 2.09 -4.04
CA LYS A 335 -14.43 3.18 -5.03
C LYS A 335 -14.64 4.54 -4.36
N ARG A 336 -15.33 4.58 -3.20
CA ARG A 336 -15.58 5.81 -2.43
C ARG A 336 -14.36 6.34 -1.69
N LEU A 337 -13.28 5.55 -1.64
CA LEU A 337 -12.04 5.93 -0.98
C LEU A 337 -11.12 6.74 -1.89
N ILE A 338 -11.31 6.67 -3.21
CA ILE A 338 -10.56 7.49 -4.17
C ILE A 338 -11.22 8.86 -4.22
N THR A 339 -10.55 9.85 -3.65
CA THR A 339 -11.06 11.21 -3.48
C THR A 339 -10.44 12.21 -4.45
N ALA A 340 -9.30 11.88 -5.05
CA ALA A 340 -8.64 12.71 -6.04
C ALA A 340 -7.93 11.85 -7.10
N ARG A 341 -7.89 12.39 -8.34
CA ARG A 341 -7.19 11.79 -9.48
C ARG A 341 -6.36 12.85 -10.17
N PHE A 342 -5.13 12.47 -10.53
CA PHE A 342 -4.21 13.32 -11.26
C PHE A 342 -3.58 12.56 -12.43
N PRO A 343 -3.34 13.18 -13.58
CA PRO A 343 -2.50 12.59 -14.62
C PRO A 343 -1.04 12.51 -14.15
N LEU A 344 -0.25 11.63 -14.77
CA LEU A 344 1.17 11.44 -14.43
C LEU A 344 1.96 12.76 -14.52
N ALA A 345 1.63 13.61 -15.49
CA ALA A 345 2.31 14.89 -15.68
C ALA A 345 2.18 15.85 -14.48
N LEU A 346 1.16 15.68 -13.66
CA LEU A 346 0.91 16.50 -12.46
C LEU A 346 1.30 15.77 -11.15
N ILE A 347 2.29 14.85 -11.22
CA ILE A 347 2.71 14.04 -10.07
C ILE A 347 3.09 14.91 -8.85
N GLY A 348 3.79 16.03 -9.06
CA GLY A 348 4.19 16.93 -7.98
C GLY A 348 2.99 17.54 -7.25
N GLU A 349 1.98 17.99 -7.99
CA GLU A 349 0.72 18.51 -7.42
C GLU A 349 -0.06 17.42 -6.68
N ALA A 350 -0.09 16.21 -7.23
CA ALA A 350 -0.72 15.06 -6.60
C ALA A 350 -0.06 14.70 -5.25
N PHE A 351 1.29 14.76 -5.18
CA PHE A 351 2.02 14.56 -3.92
C PHE A 351 1.72 15.68 -2.91
N ALA A 352 1.70 16.94 -3.34
CA ALA A 352 1.34 18.07 -2.48
C ALA A 352 -0.10 17.91 -1.92
N HIS A 353 -1.06 17.55 -2.79
CA HIS A 353 -2.44 17.28 -2.40
C HIS A 353 -2.54 16.13 -1.38
N ALA A 354 -1.83 15.03 -1.61
CA ALA A 354 -1.84 13.88 -0.72
C ALA A 354 -1.17 14.20 0.64
N ALA A 355 -0.04 14.92 0.62
CA ALA A 355 0.69 15.34 1.82
C ALA A 355 -0.10 16.33 2.69
N ALA A 356 -0.93 17.20 2.08
CA ALA A 356 -1.86 18.07 2.80
C ALA A 356 -2.99 17.32 3.50
N GLY A 357 -3.10 15.99 3.30
CA GLY A 357 -4.08 15.14 3.97
C GLY A 357 -5.51 15.29 3.46
N HIS A 358 -5.72 15.89 2.30
CA HIS A 358 -7.03 16.02 1.69
C HIS A 358 -7.62 14.65 1.32
N GLY A 359 -8.88 14.43 1.72
CA GLY A 359 -9.62 13.21 1.40
C GLY A 359 -9.03 11.94 2.02
N ALA A 360 -9.21 10.81 1.33
CA ALA A 360 -8.77 9.49 1.78
C ALA A 360 -7.64 8.89 0.92
N LYS A 361 -7.77 8.95 -0.42
CA LYS A 361 -6.74 8.45 -1.35
C LYS A 361 -6.68 9.30 -2.62
N THR A 362 -5.46 9.70 -2.95
CA THR A 362 -5.07 10.30 -4.23
C THR A 362 -4.50 9.19 -5.14
N VAL A 363 -4.92 9.15 -6.40
CA VAL A 363 -4.39 8.22 -7.40
C VAL A 363 -3.87 8.97 -8.61
N ILE A 364 -2.82 8.42 -9.22
CA ILE A 364 -2.27 8.81 -10.51
C ILE A 364 -2.89 7.95 -11.59
N THR A 365 -3.28 8.55 -12.71
CA THR A 365 -3.75 7.87 -13.93
C THR A 365 -2.75 8.10 -15.05
N PRO A 366 -1.75 7.18 -15.23
CA PRO A 366 -0.63 7.43 -16.14
C PRO A 366 -1.03 7.57 -17.61
N GLN A 367 -2.10 6.91 -18.04
CA GLN A 367 -2.61 6.93 -19.41
C GLN A 367 -3.51 8.15 -19.70
N GLY A 368 -3.64 9.12 -18.80
CA GLY A 368 -4.65 10.16 -18.85
C GLY A 368 -6.01 9.67 -18.33
N ALA A 369 -6.89 10.59 -17.97
CA ALA A 369 -8.24 10.23 -17.56
C ALA A 369 -8.95 9.56 -18.77
N VAL A 370 -9.23 8.27 -18.66
CA VAL A 370 -10.33 7.67 -19.43
C VAL A 370 -11.59 8.24 -18.77
N GLY A 371 -12.28 9.12 -19.49
CA GLY A 371 -13.45 9.86 -19.05
C GLY A 371 -14.59 8.99 -18.52
#